data_ec6767f74f1f7023de1ab888abe6e399
#
_entry.id   ec6767f74f1f7023de1ab888abe6e399
#
_cell.length_a   1.000
_cell.length_b   1.000
_cell.length_c   1.000
_cell.angle_alpha   90.00
_cell.angle_beta   90.00
_cell.angle_gamma   90.00
#
_symmetry.space_group_name_H-M   'P 1'
#
loop_
_entity.id
_entity.type
_entity.pdbx_description
1 polymer ?
#
loop_
_entity_poly.entity_id
_entity_poly.type
_entity_poly.pdbx_seq_one_letter_code
_entity_poly.pdbx_strand_id
1 'polypeptide(L)'
;MNFGPVTLNAAPLDTRLAFASHRYSGTSMSTPPAPARTAAIFFILVTAWLDVMSMGIVIPVLPQLIEQLFGATSAAGLWNGLFVALWAGMQFLCSPVIGSLSDRFGRRPVILVSVCGLALDYGLMALAPSLWWLAVGRILAGITSSSFTSVFAYMADITAPEDRARGYGLIGAAFSGGFVAGPLIGGVLGEISLRAPFWAAAGLSGLAFLYGLIVLPESLPRDKRMAFSWRRANPFGALRLLRSHPELSSLATVNFLLYFAHHLFSAVFVLYAGDRYGWGAWQVGTLLALVGLMDMGVQGLLVGPVVKRLGDRTTMVVGLSFGAVGIAAMGLAPTGWLFVAAMLPNALWGLAMPTLQSLMTGRVSESEQGQLQGANNSVASIAGIASPLFFGAVYSASVGSAPILPFIGSAFLIAAAVLASGALLGWTAGRGARAPVLDKDATGQ
;
A
#
# COMPACT_ATOMS: atom_id res chain seq x y z
N MET A 1 28.01 -1.42 87.15
CA MET A 1 27.04 -2.51 87.18
C MET A 1 27.10 -3.19 85.82
N ASN A 2 27.65 -4.42 85.84
CA ASN A 2 27.94 -5.26 84.73
C ASN A 2 26.70 -6.00 84.26
N PHE A 3 26.30 -5.94 83.06
CA PHE A 3 25.42 -6.93 82.41
C PHE A 3 26.10 -7.52 81.14
N GLY A 4 26.38 -8.80 81.31
CA GLY A 4 27.01 -9.60 80.21
C GLY A 4 26.09 -9.95 79.05
N PRO A 5 26.63 -10.42 77.95
CA PRO A 5 25.86 -10.69 76.71
C PRO A 5 25.12 -12.04 76.80
N VAL A 6 23.84 -12.04 76.47
CA VAL A 6 23.01 -13.22 76.27
C VAL A 6 23.26 -13.74 74.84
N THR A 7 23.86 -14.91 74.76
CA THR A 7 23.99 -15.69 73.54
C THR A 7 22.67 -16.39 73.23
N LEU A 8 21.98 -16.01 72.17
CA LEU A 8 20.87 -16.76 71.60
C LEU A 8 21.37 -17.69 70.50
N ASN A 9 21.33 -18.98 70.79
CA ASN A 9 21.51 -20.08 69.84
C ASN A 9 20.39 -20.07 68.84
N ALA A 10 20.66 -19.76 67.57
CA ALA A 10 19.70 -19.90 66.48
C ALA A 10 20.03 -21.21 65.73
N ALA A 11 19.09 -22.14 65.79
CA ALA A 11 19.12 -23.37 64.98
C ALA A 11 18.94 -23.01 63.46
N PRO A 12 19.56 -23.75 62.53
CA PRO A 12 19.39 -23.47 61.11
C PRO A 12 18.03 -23.99 60.64
N LEU A 13 17.16 -23.06 60.21
CA LEU A 13 15.97 -23.39 59.44
C LEU A 13 16.36 -23.68 58.02
N ASP A 14 16.42 -24.98 57.74
CA ASP A 14 16.64 -25.54 56.38
C ASP A 14 15.30 -25.42 55.62
N THR A 15 14.99 -24.24 55.10
CA THR A 15 13.91 -24.03 54.14
C THR A 15 14.49 -24.05 52.74
N ARG A 16 14.71 -25.24 52.21
CA ARG A 16 14.86 -25.47 50.78
C ARG A 16 13.53 -25.18 50.10
N LEU A 17 13.25 -23.89 49.81
CA LEU A 17 12.36 -23.52 48.76
C LEU A 17 12.99 -23.92 47.45
N ALA A 18 12.66 -25.12 46.97
CA ALA A 18 12.86 -25.54 45.62
C ALA A 18 12.07 -24.63 44.71
N PHE A 19 12.65 -23.48 44.31
CA PHE A 19 12.24 -22.81 43.10
C PHE A 19 12.53 -23.82 41.97
N ALA A 20 11.49 -24.54 41.55
CA ALA A 20 11.45 -25.23 40.32
C ALA A 20 11.69 -24.17 39.23
N SER A 21 12.97 -23.98 38.89
CA SER A 21 13.35 -23.37 37.62
C SER A 21 12.75 -24.23 36.53
N HIS A 22 11.52 -23.93 36.13
CA HIS A 22 11.03 -24.33 34.84
C HIS A 22 12.02 -23.73 33.83
N ARG A 23 13.06 -24.48 33.52
CA ARG A 23 13.82 -24.28 32.30
C ARG A 23 12.77 -24.35 31.20
N TYR A 24 12.34 -23.19 30.76
CA TYR A 24 11.84 -23.08 29.41
C TYR A 24 12.97 -23.61 28.51
N SER A 25 12.88 -24.88 28.19
CA SER A 25 13.59 -25.42 27.03
C SER A 25 12.97 -24.70 25.85
N GLY A 26 13.51 -23.50 25.58
CA GLY A 26 13.29 -22.84 24.31
C GLY A 26 13.69 -23.83 23.26
N THR A 27 12.71 -24.48 22.64
CA THR A 27 12.89 -25.10 21.34
C THR A 27 13.40 -23.95 20.48
N SER A 28 14.72 -23.93 20.28
CA SER A 28 15.38 -23.04 19.37
C SER A 28 14.62 -23.16 18.06
N MET A 29 14.01 -22.05 17.62
CA MET A 29 13.53 -21.95 16.27
C MET A 29 14.66 -22.48 15.40
N SER A 30 14.46 -23.57 14.71
CA SER A 30 15.39 -24.02 13.69
C SER A 30 15.27 -23.01 12.55
N THR A 31 15.97 -21.88 12.69
CA THR A 31 16.17 -20.96 11.58
C THR A 31 16.74 -21.78 10.43
N PRO A 32 16.17 -21.71 9.23
CA PRO A 32 16.74 -22.39 8.09
C PRO A 32 18.23 -22.08 8.00
N PRO A 33 19.07 -23.00 7.52
CA PRO A 33 20.50 -22.74 7.35
C PRO A 33 20.69 -21.46 6.52
N ALA A 34 21.70 -20.65 6.86
CA ALA A 34 21.95 -19.32 6.32
C ALA A 34 21.78 -19.20 4.78
N PRO A 35 22.26 -20.17 3.95
CA PRO A 35 22.05 -20.10 2.51
C PRO A 35 20.57 -20.25 2.10
N ALA A 36 19.78 -21.08 2.79
CA ALA A 36 18.35 -21.24 2.51
C ALA A 36 17.54 -19.99 2.90
N ARG A 37 17.93 -19.30 3.97
CA ARG A 37 17.33 -18.03 4.39
C ARG A 37 17.60 -16.91 3.38
N THR A 38 18.82 -16.80 2.87
CA THR A 38 19.19 -15.81 1.87
C THR A 38 18.44 -16.05 0.56
N ALA A 39 18.32 -17.30 0.11
CA ALA A 39 17.55 -17.67 -1.08
C ALA A 39 16.05 -17.34 -0.91
N ALA A 40 15.48 -17.59 0.27
CA ALA A 40 14.08 -17.27 0.56
C ALA A 40 13.82 -15.74 0.57
N ILE A 41 14.72 -14.95 1.18
CA ILE A 41 14.63 -13.48 1.15
C ILE A 41 14.71 -12.98 -0.29
N PHE A 42 15.69 -13.45 -1.07
CA PHE A 42 15.82 -13.06 -2.47
C PHE A 42 14.58 -13.41 -3.27
N PHE A 43 14.03 -14.62 -3.10
CA PHE A 43 12.78 -15.01 -3.76
C PHE A 43 11.62 -14.07 -3.43
N ILE A 44 11.41 -13.76 -2.14
CA ILE A 44 10.32 -12.86 -1.72
C ILE A 44 10.48 -11.47 -2.32
N LEU A 45 11.71 -10.94 -2.36
CA LEU A 45 11.99 -9.63 -2.97
C LEU A 45 11.76 -9.64 -4.48
N VAL A 46 12.18 -10.69 -5.17
CA VAL A 46 11.93 -10.86 -6.61
C VAL A 46 10.43 -10.99 -6.89
N THR A 47 9.71 -11.80 -6.10
CA THR A 47 8.25 -11.95 -6.23
C THR A 47 7.54 -10.62 -6.00
N ALA A 48 7.89 -9.90 -4.93
CA ALA A 48 7.32 -8.59 -4.62
C ALA A 48 7.59 -7.55 -5.74
N TRP A 49 8.81 -7.56 -6.29
CA TRP A 49 9.19 -6.71 -7.40
C TRP A 49 8.41 -7.04 -8.68
N LEU A 50 8.29 -8.34 -9.01
CA LEU A 50 7.54 -8.81 -10.18
C LEU A 50 6.04 -8.53 -10.06
N ASP A 51 5.45 -8.68 -8.87
CA ASP A 51 4.04 -8.39 -8.63
C ASP A 51 3.73 -6.92 -8.93
N VAL A 52 4.49 -5.99 -8.34
CA VAL A 52 4.28 -4.55 -8.56
C VAL A 52 4.65 -4.15 -9.99
N MET A 53 5.71 -4.73 -10.55
CA MET A 53 6.09 -4.47 -11.94
C MET A 53 5.00 -4.94 -12.90
N SER A 54 4.43 -6.14 -12.71
CA SER A 54 3.35 -6.67 -13.55
C SER A 54 2.09 -5.80 -13.47
N MET A 55 1.75 -5.30 -12.30
CA MET A 55 0.69 -4.32 -12.12
C MET A 55 1.01 -3.02 -12.88
N GLY A 56 2.24 -2.51 -12.74
CA GLY A 56 2.71 -1.30 -13.40
C GLY A 56 2.71 -1.40 -14.93
N ILE A 57 3.04 -2.57 -15.49
CA ILE A 57 3.04 -2.84 -16.93
C ILE A 57 1.65 -2.58 -17.56
N VAL A 58 0.58 -2.90 -16.83
CA VAL A 58 -0.80 -2.80 -17.33
C VAL A 58 -1.35 -1.37 -17.28
N ILE A 59 -0.86 -0.53 -16.36
CA ILE A 59 -1.42 0.81 -16.12
C ILE A 59 -1.49 1.68 -17.39
N PRO A 60 -0.44 1.83 -18.23
CA PRO A 60 -0.49 2.72 -19.39
C PRO A 60 -1.38 2.23 -20.53
N VAL A 61 -1.75 0.95 -20.56
CA VAL A 61 -2.45 0.34 -21.70
C VAL A 61 -3.89 -0.06 -21.43
N LEU A 62 -4.25 -0.32 -20.16
CA LEU A 62 -5.61 -0.77 -19.81
C LEU A 62 -6.71 0.21 -20.25
N PRO A 63 -6.60 1.53 -20.02
CA PRO A 63 -7.61 2.48 -20.47
C PRO A 63 -7.75 2.51 -22.00
N GLN A 64 -6.65 2.43 -22.73
CA GLN A 64 -6.66 2.39 -24.21
C GLN A 64 -7.29 1.08 -24.74
N LEU A 65 -7.05 -0.05 -24.05
CA LEU A 65 -7.71 -1.32 -24.39
C LEU A 65 -9.23 -1.24 -24.15
N ILE A 66 -9.66 -0.56 -23.09
CA ILE A 66 -11.08 -0.29 -22.81
C ILE A 66 -11.70 0.52 -23.95
N GLU A 67 -11.04 1.59 -24.40
CA GLU A 67 -11.49 2.41 -25.53
C GLU A 67 -11.61 1.60 -26.84
N GLN A 68 -10.61 0.77 -27.12
CA GLN A 68 -10.62 -0.10 -28.30
C GLN A 68 -11.80 -1.09 -28.28
N LEU A 69 -12.14 -1.66 -27.12
CA LEU A 69 -13.24 -2.64 -27.00
C LEU A 69 -14.63 -1.99 -26.91
N PHE A 70 -14.72 -0.77 -26.43
CA PHE A 70 -16.00 -0.09 -26.20
C PHE A 70 -16.38 0.86 -27.35
N GLY A 71 -15.39 1.42 -28.06
CA GLY A 71 -15.63 2.27 -29.22
C GLY A 71 -16.08 3.69 -28.92
N ALA A 72 -16.15 4.13 -27.64
CA ALA A 72 -16.58 5.48 -27.25
C ALA A 72 -15.73 6.03 -26.10
N THR A 73 -14.99 7.11 -26.38
CA THR A 73 -14.13 7.82 -25.40
C THR A 73 -14.90 8.36 -24.19
N SER A 74 -16.14 8.85 -24.40
CA SER A 74 -16.93 9.45 -23.32
C SER A 74 -17.30 8.50 -22.17
N ALA A 75 -17.40 7.20 -22.43
CA ALA A 75 -17.71 6.21 -21.37
C ALA A 75 -16.46 5.48 -20.85
N ALA A 76 -15.31 5.63 -21.50
CA ALA A 76 -14.07 4.94 -21.11
C ALA A 76 -13.63 5.30 -19.67
N GLY A 77 -13.80 6.55 -19.26
CA GLY A 77 -13.50 7.00 -17.89
C GLY A 77 -14.34 6.27 -16.83
N LEU A 78 -15.64 6.10 -17.09
CA LEU A 78 -16.54 5.37 -16.19
C LEU A 78 -16.15 3.89 -16.10
N TRP A 79 -15.90 3.24 -17.25
CA TRP A 79 -15.46 1.84 -17.28
C TRP A 79 -14.11 1.62 -16.62
N ASN A 80 -13.12 2.50 -16.86
CA ASN A 80 -11.84 2.43 -16.20
C ASN A 80 -11.99 2.60 -14.69
N GLY A 81 -12.77 3.60 -14.27
CA GLY A 81 -13.10 3.80 -12.86
C GLY A 81 -13.75 2.57 -12.21
N LEU A 82 -14.70 1.94 -12.90
CA LEU A 82 -15.36 0.72 -12.45
C LEU A 82 -14.35 -0.44 -12.30
N PHE A 83 -13.44 -0.64 -13.26
CA PHE A 83 -12.45 -1.72 -13.21
C PHE A 83 -11.42 -1.53 -12.10
N VAL A 84 -10.99 -0.28 -11.84
CA VAL A 84 -10.13 0.04 -10.70
C VAL A 84 -10.88 -0.19 -9.39
N ALA A 85 -12.15 0.21 -9.30
CA ALA A 85 -12.98 0.01 -8.12
C ALA A 85 -13.27 -1.47 -7.84
N LEU A 86 -13.52 -2.28 -8.88
CA LEU A 86 -13.68 -3.74 -8.76
C LEU A 86 -12.42 -4.39 -8.19
N TRP A 87 -11.26 -4.05 -8.74
CA TRP A 87 -9.98 -4.54 -8.24
C TRP A 87 -9.74 -4.16 -6.77
N ALA A 88 -9.90 -2.88 -6.42
CA ALA A 88 -9.71 -2.38 -5.05
C ALA A 88 -10.73 -2.98 -4.07
N GLY A 89 -11.99 -3.15 -4.51
CA GLY A 89 -13.05 -3.74 -3.72
C GLY A 89 -12.78 -5.22 -3.40
N MET A 90 -12.36 -5.99 -4.39
CA MET A 90 -12.00 -7.39 -4.19
C MET A 90 -10.76 -7.53 -3.31
N GLN A 91 -9.75 -6.68 -3.51
CA GLN A 91 -8.56 -6.64 -2.65
C GLN A 91 -8.94 -6.33 -1.19
N PHE A 92 -9.81 -5.34 -0.96
CA PHE A 92 -10.28 -5.00 0.37
C PHE A 92 -11.01 -6.16 1.07
N LEU A 93 -11.93 -6.81 0.36
CA LEU A 93 -12.72 -7.91 0.92
C LEU A 93 -11.87 -9.17 1.14
N CYS A 94 -10.97 -9.48 0.20
CA CYS A 94 -10.21 -10.72 0.21
C CYS A 94 -8.93 -10.66 1.04
N SER A 95 -8.34 -9.48 1.25
CA SER A 95 -7.06 -9.34 1.95
C SER A 95 -7.05 -9.97 3.36
N PRO A 96 -8.03 -9.71 4.26
CA PRO A 96 -8.06 -10.35 5.56
C PRO A 96 -8.40 -11.86 5.47
N VAL A 97 -9.16 -12.26 4.45
CA VAL A 97 -9.48 -13.68 4.20
C VAL A 97 -8.21 -14.42 3.78
N ILE A 98 -7.46 -13.89 2.81
CA ILE A 98 -6.20 -14.46 2.33
C ILE A 98 -5.16 -14.49 3.46
N GLY A 99 -5.06 -13.44 4.28
CA GLY A 99 -4.22 -13.43 5.48
C GLY A 99 -4.56 -14.57 6.43
N SER A 100 -5.85 -14.77 6.75
CA SER A 100 -6.31 -15.84 7.62
C SER A 100 -6.14 -17.25 7.02
N LEU A 101 -6.25 -17.39 5.69
CA LEU A 101 -5.93 -18.64 4.99
C LEU A 101 -4.42 -18.93 5.03
N SER A 102 -3.60 -17.90 4.91
CA SER A 102 -2.15 -17.98 5.02
C SER A 102 -1.70 -18.43 6.42
N ASP A 103 -2.40 -17.97 7.48
CA ASP A 103 -2.18 -18.42 8.86
C ASP A 103 -2.58 -19.91 9.06
N ARG A 104 -3.59 -20.39 8.33
CA ARG A 104 -4.10 -21.77 8.45
C ARG A 104 -3.31 -22.76 7.62
N PHE A 105 -3.08 -22.47 6.34
CA PHE A 105 -2.49 -23.43 5.40
C PHE A 105 -0.98 -23.29 5.27
N GLY A 106 -0.42 -22.19 5.75
CA GLY A 106 0.97 -21.80 5.58
C GLY A 106 1.15 -20.66 4.58
N ARG A 107 2.28 -19.99 4.64
CA ARG A 107 2.58 -18.81 3.79
C ARG A 107 2.82 -19.21 2.33
N ARG A 108 3.64 -20.25 2.14
CA ARG A 108 4.05 -20.72 0.81
C ARG A 108 2.89 -21.04 -0.13
N PRO A 109 1.92 -21.91 0.21
CA PRO A 109 0.85 -22.28 -0.72
C PRO A 109 -0.01 -21.09 -1.09
N VAL A 110 -0.27 -20.16 -0.15
CA VAL A 110 -1.10 -18.98 -0.42
C VAL A 110 -0.39 -18.02 -1.36
N ILE A 111 0.92 -17.75 -1.16
CA ILE A 111 1.71 -16.91 -2.06
C ILE A 111 1.74 -17.54 -3.47
N LEU A 112 2.01 -18.83 -3.58
CA LEU A 112 2.08 -19.52 -4.87
C LEU A 112 0.74 -19.50 -5.62
N VAL A 113 -0.38 -19.78 -4.93
CA VAL A 113 -1.71 -19.72 -5.53
C VAL A 113 -2.03 -18.30 -6.02
N SER A 114 -1.65 -17.28 -5.25
CA SER A 114 -1.84 -15.88 -5.63
C SER A 114 -1.04 -15.49 -6.87
N VAL A 115 0.25 -15.84 -6.92
CA VAL A 115 1.10 -15.54 -8.09
C VAL A 115 0.64 -16.31 -9.33
N CYS A 116 0.21 -17.58 -9.18
CA CYS A 116 -0.40 -18.35 -10.26
C CYS A 116 -1.69 -17.68 -10.75
N GLY A 117 -2.54 -17.25 -9.82
CA GLY A 117 -3.78 -16.53 -10.14
C GLY A 117 -3.54 -15.23 -10.90
N LEU A 118 -2.50 -14.47 -10.57
CA LEU A 118 -2.09 -13.28 -11.31
C LEU A 118 -1.62 -13.62 -12.73
N ALA A 119 -0.84 -14.69 -12.91
CA ALA A 119 -0.42 -15.13 -14.25
C ALA A 119 -1.62 -15.51 -15.12
N LEU A 120 -2.61 -16.21 -14.55
CA LEU A 120 -3.84 -16.57 -15.23
C LEU A 120 -4.70 -15.35 -15.55
N ASP A 121 -4.82 -14.40 -14.62
CA ASP A 121 -5.52 -13.13 -14.82
C ASP A 121 -4.96 -12.35 -16.00
N TYR A 122 -3.64 -12.11 -16.02
CA TYR A 122 -3.01 -11.39 -17.11
C TYR A 122 -3.17 -12.11 -18.45
N GLY A 123 -3.08 -13.45 -18.47
CA GLY A 123 -3.37 -14.25 -19.68
C GLY A 123 -4.83 -14.09 -20.15
N LEU A 124 -5.77 -14.12 -19.21
CA LEU A 124 -7.20 -13.89 -19.49
C LEU A 124 -7.42 -12.48 -20.07
N MET A 125 -6.77 -11.46 -19.49
CA MET A 125 -6.88 -10.09 -19.99
C MET A 125 -6.23 -9.91 -21.37
N ALA A 126 -5.10 -10.56 -21.65
CA ALA A 126 -4.47 -10.56 -22.95
C ALA A 126 -5.39 -11.14 -24.04
N LEU A 127 -6.19 -12.13 -23.70
CA LEU A 127 -7.15 -12.79 -24.60
C LEU A 127 -8.54 -12.14 -24.59
N ALA A 128 -8.81 -11.16 -23.72
CA ALA A 128 -10.15 -10.62 -23.50
C ALA A 128 -10.79 -10.10 -24.82
N PRO A 129 -11.94 -10.67 -25.23
CA PRO A 129 -12.68 -10.23 -26.41
C PRO A 129 -13.69 -9.12 -26.09
N SER A 130 -13.96 -8.85 -24.82
CA SER A 130 -14.99 -7.89 -24.37
C SER A 130 -14.68 -7.34 -22.98
N LEU A 131 -15.39 -6.25 -22.61
CA LEU A 131 -15.26 -5.61 -21.29
C LEU A 131 -15.62 -6.55 -20.15
N TRP A 132 -16.56 -7.49 -20.32
CA TRP A 132 -16.92 -8.46 -19.28
C TRP A 132 -15.76 -9.38 -18.91
N TRP A 133 -14.93 -9.77 -19.89
CA TRP A 133 -13.71 -10.54 -19.63
C TRP A 133 -12.70 -9.72 -18.85
N LEU A 134 -12.56 -8.43 -19.16
CA LEU A 134 -11.72 -7.52 -18.36
C LEU A 134 -12.26 -7.36 -16.94
N ALA A 135 -13.58 -7.30 -16.73
CA ALA A 135 -14.19 -7.24 -15.41
C ALA A 135 -13.86 -8.49 -14.58
N VAL A 136 -13.99 -9.70 -15.18
CA VAL A 136 -13.59 -10.96 -14.53
C VAL A 136 -12.12 -10.93 -14.16
N GLY A 137 -11.24 -10.47 -15.06
CA GLY A 137 -9.83 -10.26 -14.79
C GLY A 137 -9.60 -9.34 -13.59
N ARG A 138 -10.28 -8.18 -13.53
CA ARG A 138 -10.15 -7.25 -12.39
C ARG A 138 -10.58 -7.85 -11.05
N ILE A 139 -11.60 -8.69 -11.06
CA ILE A 139 -12.03 -9.45 -9.87
C ILE A 139 -10.95 -10.46 -9.45
N LEU A 140 -10.43 -11.25 -10.39
CA LEU A 140 -9.35 -12.21 -10.12
C LEU A 140 -8.09 -11.52 -9.64
N ALA A 141 -7.66 -10.44 -10.30
CA ALA A 141 -6.53 -9.63 -9.87
C ALA A 141 -6.70 -9.09 -8.45
N GLY A 142 -7.88 -8.59 -8.09
CA GLY A 142 -8.17 -8.09 -6.74
C GLY A 142 -8.08 -9.19 -5.67
N ILE A 143 -8.54 -10.39 -5.96
CA ILE A 143 -8.41 -11.55 -5.07
C ILE A 143 -6.93 -11.92 -4.92
N THR A 144 -6.21 -12.08 -6.01
CA THR A 144 -4.83 -12.60 -6.02
C THR A 144 -3.80 -11.60 -5.51
N SER A 145 -3.93 -10.31 -5.81
CA SER A 145 -3.01 -9.26 -5.28
C SER A 145 -3.15 -9.04 -3.76
N SER A 146 -4.15 -9.64 -3.11
CA SER A 146 -4.25 -9.66 -1.65
C SER A 146 -3.10 -10.45 -0.95
N SER A 147 -2.24 -11.12 -1.71
CA SER A 147 -1.07 -11.86 -1.21
C SER A 147 0.01 -10.97 -0.57
N PHE A 148 0.01 -9.66 -0.78
CA PHE A 148 0.98 -8.75 -0.15
C PHE A 148 1.04 -8.92 1.37
N THR A 149 -0.10 -9.13 2.03
CA THR A 149 -0.15 -9.42 3.47
C THR A 149 0.65 -10.68 3.83
N SER A 150 0.59 -11.71 2.99
CA SER A 150 1.34 -12.96 3.17
C SER A 150 2.84 -12.78 2.91
N VAL A 151 3.24 -11.92 1.99
CA VAL A 151 4.64 -11.56 1.71
C VAL A 151 5.27 -10.87 2.92
N PHE A 152 4.58 -9.89 3.52
CA PHE A 152 5.05 -9.23 4.74
C PHE A 152 5.13 -10.20 5.93
N ALA A 153 4.12 -11.05 6.09
CA ALA A 153 4.10 -12.07 7.14
C ALA A 153 5.22 -13.10 6.96
N TYR A 154 5.48 -13.55 5.73
CA TYR A 154 6.59 -14.43 5.39
C TYR A 154 7.94 -13.81 5.77
N MET A 155 8.16 -12.54 5.42
CA MET A 155 9.38 -11.82 5.80
C MET A 155 9.53 -11.73 7.32
N ALA A 156 8.43 -11.48 8.06
CA ALA A 156 8.44 -11.46 9.52
C ALA A 156 8.80 -12.82 10.13
N ASP A 157 8.34 -13.92 9.50
CA ASP A 157 8.60 -15.27 9.99
C ASP A 157 10.09 -15.69 9.85
N ILE A 158 10.76 -15.23 8.77
CA ILE A 158 12.15 -15.61 8.48
C ILE A 158 13.19 -14.61 8.98
N THR A 159 12.75 -13.47 9.53
CA THR A 159 13.65 -12.39 9.98
C THR A 159 13.58 -12.23 11.49
N ALA A 160 14.74 -12.08 12.15
CA ALA A 160 14.81 -11.80 13.58
C ALA A 160 14.10 -10.47 13.90
N PRO A 161 13.46 -10.33 15.08
CA PRO A 161 12.68 -9.12 15.43
C PRO A 161 13.44 -7.80 15.21
N GLU A 162 14.72 -7.76 15.55
CA GLU A 162 15.62 -6.61 15.38
C GLU A 162 15.88 -6.23 13.91
N ASP A 163 15.84 -7.21 12.99
CA ASP A 163 16.10 -7.02 11.57
C ASP A 163 14.81 -6.80 10.73
N ARG A 164 13.62 -6.94 11.30
CA ARG A 164 12.33 -6.85 10.57
C ARG A 164 12.15 -5.54 9.83
N ALA A 165 12.56 -4.43 10.47
CA ALA A 165 12.48 -3.10 9.85
C ALA A 165 13.29 -3.05 8.54
N ARG A 166 14.50 -3.67 8.53
CA ARG A 166 15.32 -3.80 7.33
C ARG A 166 14.66 -4.69 6.27
N GLY A 167 14.08 -5.83 6.68
CA GLY A 167 13.36 -6.73 5.78
C GLY A 167 12.18 -6.05 5.09
N TYR A 168 11.37 -5.30 5.84
CA TYR A 168 10.26 -4.52 5.30
C TYR A 168 10.74 -3.38 4.39
N GLY A 169 11.85 -2.73 4.74
CA GLY A 169 12.49 -1.72 3.88
C GLY A 169 12.93 -2.29 2.53
N LEU A 170 13.45 -3.52 2.49
CA LEU A 170 13.81 -4.21 1.25
C LEU A 170 12.57 -4.52 0.39
N ILE A 171 11.46 -4.96 1.00
CA ILE A 171 10.19 -5.15 0.28
C ILE A 171 9.71 -3.82 -0.31
N GLY A 172 9.76 -2.74 0.47
CA GLY A 172 9.40 -1.40 0.00
C GLY A 172 10.27 -0.94 -1.19
N ALA A 173 11.59 -1.20 -1.14
CA ALA A 173 12.50 -0.91 -2.25
C ALA A 173 12.18 -1.75 -3.50
N ALA A 174 11.84 -3.04 -3.32
CA ALA A 174 11.40 -3.89 -4.42
C ALA A 174 10.10 -3.36 -5.05
N PHE A 175 9.13 -2.93 -4.24
CA PHE A 175 7.89 -2.30 -4.72
C PHE A 175 8.16 -1.04 -5.54
N SER A 176 8.99 -0.14 -5.01
CA SER A 176 9.35 1.10 -5.71
C SER A 176 10.05 0.83 -7.03
N GLY A 177 11.00 -0.11 -7.05
CA GLY A 177 11.68 -0.54 -8.27
C GLY A 177 10.74 -1.16 -9.30
N GLY A 178 9.78 -1.99 -8.86
CA GLY A 178 8.74 -2.57 -9.71
C GLY A 178 7.81 -1.50 -10.29
N PHE A 179 7.42 -0.51 -9.48
CA PHE A 179 6.57 0.60 -9.91
C PHE A 179 7.25 1.55 -10.91
N VAL A 180 8.57 1.67 -10.86
CA VAL A 180 9.34 2.43 -11.88
C VAL A 180 9.48 1.62 -13.16
N ALA A 181 9.89 0.35 -13.06
CA ALA A 181 10.15 -0.50 -14.21
C ALA A 181 8.88 -0.89 -14.97
N GLY A 182 7.78 -1.15 -14.25
CA GLY A 182 6.53 -1.64 -14.81
C GLY A 182 5.94 -0.73 -15.89
N PRO A 183 5.59 0.51 -15.58
CA PRO A 183 5.00 1.42 -16.56
C PRO A 183 5.92 1.72 -17.75
N LEU A 184 7.24 1.75 -17.54
CA LEU A 184 8.20 1.95 -18.61
C LEU A 184 8.17 0.77 -19.60
N ILE A 185 8.22 -0.46 -19.10
CA ILE A 185 8.11 -1.68 -19.91
C ILE A 185 6.73 -1.75 -20.58
N GLY A 186 5.68 -1.43 -19.84
CA GLY A 186 4.31 -1.39 -20.34
C GLY A 186 4.12 -0.37 -21.45
N GLY A 187 4.76 0.81 -21.34
CA GLY A 187 4.77 1.82 -22.37
C GLY A 187 5.44 1.33 -23.66
N VAL A 188 6.65 0.76 -23.56
CA VAL A 188 7.37 0.21 -24.72
C VAL A 188 6.58 -0.90 -25.42
N LEU A 189 6.08 -1.86 -24.64
CA LEU A 189 5.31 -2.98 -25.19
C LEU A 189 3.95 -2.54 -25.73
N GLY A 190 3.35 -1.50 -25.14
CA GLY A 190 2.08 -0.92 -25.58
C GLY A 190 2.13 -0.31 -26.98
N GLU A 191 3.29 0.21 -27.40
CA GLU A 191 3.51 0.70 -28.77
C GLU A 191 3.51 -0.44 -29.80
N ILE A 192 3.90 -1.66 -29.38
CA ILE A 192 3.86 -2.84 -30.26
C ILE A 192 2.42 -3.35 -30.39
N SER A 193 1.74 -3.51 -29.26
CA SER A 193 0.33 -3.94 -29.17
C SER A 193 -0.20 -3.66 -27.78
N LEU A 194 -1.46 -3.21 -27.67
CA LEU A 194 -2.14 -3.04 -26.39
C LEU A 194 -2.27 -4.33 -25.56
N ARG A 195 -2.07 -5.51 -26.20
CA ARG A 195 -2.11 -6.82 -25.54
C ARG A 195 -0.74 -7.36 -25.12
N ALA A 196 0.35 -6.84 -25.73
CA ALA A 196 1.72 -7.29 -25.42
C ALA A 196 2.11 -7.10 -23.94
N PRO A 197 1.76 -5.99 -23.27
CA PRO A 197 2.01 -5.82 -21.84
C PRO A 197 1.37 -6.90 -20.97
N PHE A 198 0.14 -7.33 -21.28
CA PHE A 198 -0.53 -8.38 -20.54
C PHE A 198 0.14 -9.75 -20.70
N TRP A 199 0.60 -10.09 -21.91
CA TRP A 199 1.38 -11.31 -22.15
C TRP A 199 2.71 -11.29 -21.41
N ALA A 200 3.40 -10.15 -21.39
CA ALA A 200 4.64 -9.98 -20.63
C ALA A 200 4.39 -10.16 -19.13
N ALA A 201 3.35 -9.53 -18.59
CA ALA A 201 2.95 -9.67 -17.18
C ALA A 201 2.58 -11.13 -16.84
N ALA A 202 1.81 -11.81 -17.71
CA ALA A 202 1.46 -13.23 -17.54
C ALA A 202 2.72 -14.12 -17.51
N GLY A 203 3.65 -13.90 -18.45
CA GLY A 203 4.91 -14.65 -18.52
C GLY A 203 5.79 -14.43 -17.29
N LEU A 204 5.95 -13.19 -16.84
CA LEU A 204 6.75 -12.86 -15.65
C LEU A 204 6.15 -13.45 -14.38
N SER A 205 4.83 -13.32 -14.19
CA SER A 205 4.14 -13.92 -13.04
C SER A 205 4.19 -15.45 -13.10
N GLY A 206 4.07 -16.05 -14.30
CA GLY A 206 4.24 -17.49 -14.51
C GLY A 206 5.66 -17.98 -14.16
N LEU A 207 6.68 -17.24 -14.57
CA LEU A 207 8.07 -17.53 -14.20
C LEU A 207 8.30 -17.39 -12.69
N ALA A 208 7.73 -16.36 -12.05
CA ALA A 208 7.79 -16.19 -10.60
C ALA A 208 7.11 -17.37 -9.88
N PHE A 209 5.95 -17.85 -10.37
CA PHE A 209 5.29 -19.03 -9.83
C PHE A 209 6.15 -20.29 -9.93
N LEU A 210 6.69 -20.57 -11.11
CA LEU A 210 7.56 -21.73 -11.33
C LEU A 210 8.84 -21.67 -10.46
N TYR A 211 9.47 -20.50 -10.38
CA TYR A 211 10.60 -20.29 -9.51
C TYR A 211 10.23 -20.51 -8.03
N GLY A 212 9.08 -20.01 -7.60
CA GLY A 212 8.58 -20.21 -6.25
C GLY A 212 8.27 -21.65 -5.89
N LEU A 213 7.77 -22.43 -6.83
CA LEU A 213 7.55 -23.87 -6.64
C LEU A 213 8.84 -24.61 -6.25
N ILE A 214 9.97 -24.17 -6.83
CA ILE A 214 11.29 -24.82 -6.62
C ILE A 214 11.99 -24.26 -5.39
N VAL A 215 11.99 -22.95 -5.19
CA VAL A 215 12.91 -22.25 -4.27
C VAL A 215 12.24 -21.84 -2.96
N LEU A 216 10.91 -21.56 -2.94
CA LEU A 216 10.26 -21.01 -1.75
C LEU A 216 10.01 -22.10 -0.69
N PRO A 217 10.69 -22.11 0.48
CA PRO A 217 10.34 -22.98 1.59
C PRO A 217 9.09 -22.48 2.32
N GLU A 218 8.48 -23.33 3.14
CA GLU A 218 7.42 -22.90 4.06
C GLU A 218 8.03 -22.17 5.25
N SER A 219 7.51 -20.96 5.57
CA SER A 219 7.99 -20.17 6.72
C SER A 219 7.20 -20.42 8.00
N LEU A 220 5.93 -20.87 7.89
CA LEU A 220 5.06 -21.06 9.03
C LEU A 220 4.97 -22.55 9.41
N PRO A 221 5.64 -22.99 10.51
CA PRO A 221 5.58 -24.36 10.99
C PRO A 221 4.15 -24.79 11.31
N ARG A 222 3.88 -26.09 11.18
CA ARG A 222 2.51 -26.65 11.36
C ARG A 222 1.95 -26.42 12.75
N ASP A 223 2.77 -26.45 13.78
CA ASP A 223 2.44 -26.22 15.19
C ASP A 223 2.06 -24.74 15.50
N LYS A 224 2.49 -23.81 14.66
CA LYS A 224 2.16 -22.38 14.79
C LYS A 224 0.97 -21.94 13.93
N ARG A 225 0.38 -22.85 13.14
CA ARG A 225 -0.77 -22.53 12.30
C ARG A 225 -2.03 -22.32 13.13
N MET A 226 -2.80 -21.34 12.75
CA MET A 226 -4.04 -20.98 13.45
C MET A 226 -5.27 -21.42 12.65
N ALA A 227 -6.33 -21.84 13.36
CA ALA A 227 -7.60 -22.13 12.71
C ALA A 227 -8.16 -20.87 12.02
N PHE A 228 -8.80 -21.06 10.85
CA PHE A 228 -9.49 -19.98 10.14
C PHE A 228 -10.61 -19.39 11.01
N SER A 229 -10.75 -18.07 11.00
CA SER A 229 -11.79 -17.37 11.75
C SER A 229 -12.35 -16.19 10.96
N TRP A 230 -13.64 -16.24 10.63
CA TRP A 230 -14.36 -15.15 9.98
C TRP A 230 -14.31 -13.84 10.79
N ARG A 231 -14.21 -13.92 12.12
CA ARG A 231 -14.12 -12.74 12.99
C ARG A 231 -12.80 -11.98 12.74
N ARG A 232 -11.71 -12.69 12.47
CA ARG A 232 -10.40 -12.10 12.12
C ARG A 232 -10.36 -11.66 10.66
N ALA A 233 -11.07 -12.37 9.79
CA ALA A 233 -11.18 -12.07 8.36
C ALA A 233 -12.17 -10.93 8.03
N ASN A 234 -12.54 -10.09 9.01
CA ASN A 234 -13.47 -8.98 8.82
C ASN A 234 -12.72 -7.68 8.47
N PRO A 235 -12.85 -7.15 7.23
CA PRO A 235 -12.17 -5.93 6.80
C PRO A 235 -12.62 -4.67 7.55
N PHE A 236 -13.84 -4.66 8.10
CA PHE A 236 -14.40 -3.54 8.84
C PHE A 236 -14.03 -3.55 10.34
N GLY A 237 -13.45 -4.65 10.82
CA GLY A 237 -13.13 -4.81 12.25
C GLY A 237 -12.18 -3.76 12.79
N ALA A 238 -11.19 -3.40 12.00
CA ALA A 238 -10.17 -2.41 12.36
C ALA A 238 -10.71 -0.97 12.46
N LEU A 239 -11.80 -0.63 11.75
CA LEU A 239 -12.42 0.70 11.81
C LEU A 239 -13.01 1.02 13.19
N ARG A 240 -13.22 0.02 14.05
CA ARG A 240 -13.68 0.24 15.44
C ARG A 240 -12.69 1.08 16.24
N LEU A 241 -11.39 0.98 15.94
CA LEU A 241 -10.36 1.79 16.61
C LEU A 241 -10.62 3.29 16.44
N LEU A 242 -11.07 3.72 15.25
CA LEU A 242 -11.37 5.14 14.99
C LEU A 242 -12.54 5.66 15.80
N ARG A 243 -13.45 4.78 16.27
CA ARG A 243 -14.56 5.15 17.16
C ARG A 243 -14.12 5.28 18.62
N SER A 244 -13.13 4.48 19.05
CA SER A 244 -12.60 4.55 20.42
C SER A 244 -11.60 5.70 20.60
N HIS A 245 -11.07 6.26 19.52
CA HIS A 245 -10.08 7.35 19.51
C HIS A 245 -10.58 8.53 18.65
N PRO A 246 -11.46 9.42 19.20
CA PRO A 246 -12.00 10.55 18.44
C PRO A 246 -10.92 11.48 17.86
N GLU A 247 -9.76 11.56 18.52
CA GLU A 247 -8.59 12.33 18.11
C GLU A 247 -7.96 11.81 16.79
N LEU A 248 -8.20 10.53 16.45
CA LEU A 248 -7.77 9.95 15.18
C LEU A 248 -8.73 10.26 14.03
N SER A 249 -9.98 10.59 14.31
CA SER A 249 -11.02 10.73 13.28
C SER A 249 -10.66 11.80 12.24
N SER A 250 -10.13 12.94 12.69
CA SER A 250 -9.68 14.01 11.79
C SER A 250 -8.51 13.57 10.90
N LEU A 251 -7.52 12.85 11.47
CA LEU A 251 -6.39 12.33 10.69
C LEU A 251 -6.82 11.19 9.75
N ALA A 252 -7.77 10.35 10.18
CA ALA A 252 -8.35 9.33 9.31
C ALA A 252 -9.12 9.95 8.14
N THR A 253 -9.79 11.08 8.37
CA THR A 253 -10.43 11.85 7.29
C THR A 253 -9.37 12.44 6.34
N VAL A 254 -8.29 13.00 6.85
CA VAL A 254 -7.15 13.45 6.01
C VAL A 254 -6.59 12.28 5.21
N ASN A 255 -6.42 11.10 5.82
CA ASN A 255 -5.97 9.88 5.14
C ASN A 255 -6.93 9.48 4.00
N PHE A 256 -8.24 9.53 4.25
CA PHE A 256 -9.26 9.27 3.23
C PHE A 256 -9.15 10.27 2.07
N LEU A 257 -9.10 11.58 2.35
CA LEU A 257 -9.03 12.63 1.33
C LEU A 257 -7.74 12.51 0.51
N LEU A 258 -6.62 12.18 1.16
CA LEU A 258 -5.33 11.94 0.51
C LEU A 258 -5.43 10.78 -0.50
N TYR A 259 -5.92 9.61 -0.07
CA TYR A 259 -6.09 8.46 -0.96
C TYR A 259 -7.17 8.69 -2.01
N PHE A 260 -8.25 9.38 -1.65
CA PHE A 260 -9.32 9.73 -2.58
C PHE A 260 -8.78 10.58 -3.74
N ALA A 261 -7.98 11.62 -3.45
CA ALA A 261 -7.34 12.42 -4.49
C ALA A 261 -6.28 11.62 -5.28
N HIS A 262 -5.53 10.71 -4.60
CA HIS A 262 -4.49 9.91 -5.23
C HIS A 262 -5.04 8.98 -6.33
N HIS A 263 -6.17 8.36 -6.09
CA HIS A 263 -6.78 7.44 -7.07
C HIS A 263 -7.34 8.13 -8.33
N LEU A 264 -7.34 9.47 -8.40
CA LEU A 264 -7.54 10.21 -9.66
C LEU A 264 -6.59 9.70 -10.76
N PHE A 265 -5.31 9.52 -10.41
CA PHE A 265 -4.30 9.11 -11.40
C PHE A 265 -4.59 7.74 -12.00
N SER A 266 -4.99 6.76 -11.20
CA SER A 266 -5.35 5.43 -11.71
C SER A 266 -6.66 5.42 -12.51
N ALA A 267 -7.57 6.36 -12.23
CA ALA A 267 -8.87 6.42 -12.89
C ALA A 267 -8.85 7.20 -14.20
N VAL A 268 -8.12 8.32 -14.26
CA VAL A 268 -8.32 9.36 -15.28
C VAL A 268 -7.04 9.72 -16.04
N PHE A 269 -5.85 9.61 -15.41
CA PHE A 269 -4.63 10.20 -15.94
C PHE A 269 -4.30 9.75 -17.36
N VAL A 270 -4.38 8.44 -17.66
CA VAL A 270 -4.02 7.87 -18.98
C VAL A 270 -4.97 8.40 -20.05
N LEU A 271 -6.27 8.40 -19.80
CA LEU A 271 -7.29 8.92 -20.71
C LEU A 271 -7.12 10.42 -20.93
N TYR A 272 -6.96 11.18 -19.85
CA TYR A 272 -6.74 12.62 -19.92
C TYR A 272 -5.50 12.97 -20.77
N ALA A 273 -4.40 12.24 -20.57
CA ALA A 273 -3.16 12.45 -21.30
C ALA A 273 -3.32 12.14 -22.80
N GLY A 274 -4.08 11.09 -23.13
CA GLY A 274 -4.45 10.74 -24.49
C GLY A 274 -5.32 11.80 -25.15
N ASP A 275 -6.46 12.15 -24.53
CA ASP A 275 -7.43 13.09 -25.09
C ASP A 275 -6.90 14.54 -25.16
N ARG A 276 -6.10 14.96 -24.16
CA ARG A 276 -5.62 16.33 -24.05
C ARG A 276 -4.36 16.60 -24.85
N TYR A 277 -3.40 15.64 -24.87
CA TYR A 277 -2.07 15.84 -25.44
C TYR A 277 -1.72 14.85 -26.54
N GLY A 278 -2.60 13.89 -26.85
CA GLY A 278 -2.33 12.84 -27.83
C GLY A 278 -1.23 11.87 -27.39
N TRP A 279 -1.05 11.68 -26.07
CA TRP A 279 0.00 10.80 -25.54
C TRP A 279 -0.39 9.33 -25.67
N GLY A 280 0.52 8.54 -26.23
CA GLY A 280 0.44 7.08 -26.30
C GLY A 280 0.98 6.40 -25.03
N ALA A 281 1.04 5.08 -25.08
CA ALA A 281 1.50 4.25 -23.96
C ALA A 281 2.94 4.56 -23.53
N TRP A 282 3.82 4.89 -24.50
CA TRP A 282 5.22 5.23 -24.23
C TRP A 282 5.37 6.49 -23.38
N GLN A 283 4.72 7.59 -23.77
CA GLN A 283 4.79 8.85 -23.02
C GLN A 283 4.21 8.68 -21.62
N VAL A 284 3.07 8.00 -21.50
CA VAL A 284 2.43 7.71 -20.22
C VAL A 284 3.33 6.81 -19.36
N GLY A 285 3.88 5.75 -19.91
CA GLY A 285 4.77 4.82 -19.20
C GLY A 285 6.03 5.51 -18.68
N THR A 286 6.68 6.33 -19.54
CA THR A 286 7.86 7.11 -19.18
C THR A 286 7.55 8.10 -18.06
N LEU A 287 6.40 8.75 -18.13
CA LEU A 287 5.99 9.72 -17.11
C LEU A 287 5.69 9.07 -15.77
N LEU A 288 5.02 7.93 -15.75
CA LEU A 288 4.77 7.17 -14.52
C LEU A 288 6.09 6.68 -13.87
N ALA A 289 7.07 6.27 -14.70
CA ALA A 289 8.40 5.93 -14.20
C ALA A 289 9.10 7.15 -13.58
N LEU A 290 8.99 8.33 -14.21
CA LEU A 290 9.52 9.59 -13.67
C LEU A 290 8.85 9.93 -12.34
N VAL A 291 7.52 9.80 -12.23
CA VAL A 291 6.79 9.99 -10.94
C VAL A 291 7.35 9.07 -9.87
N GLY A 292 7.52 7.79 -10.17
CA GLY A 292 8.09 6.83 -9.21
C GLY A 292 9.50 7.22 -8.74
N LEU A 293 10.35 7.70 -9.65
CA LEU A 293 11.70 8.20 -9.30
C LEU A 293 11.64 9.46 -8.44
N MET A 294 10.76 10.39 -8.77
CA MET A 294 10.56 11.63 -7.99
C MET A 294 10.06 11.32 -6.58
N ASP A 295 9.10 10.41 -6.47
CA ASP A 295 8.50 9.98 -5.20
C ASP A 295 9.56 9.30 -4.31
N MET A 296 10.38 8.43 -4.89
CA MET A 296 11.51 7.79 -4.21
C MET A 296 12.53 8.85 -3.72
N GLY A 297 12.82 9.85 -4.55
CA GLY A 297 13.72 10.97 -4.20
C GLY A 297 13.15 11.81 -3.05
N VAL A 298 11.89 12.18 -3.09
CA VAL A 298 11.24 12.97 -2.04
C VAL A 298 11.18 12.17 -0.73
N GLN A 299 10.71 10.93 -0.77
CA GLN A 299 10.58 10.11 0.44
C GLN A 299 11.95 9.75 1.04
N GLY A 300 12.94 9.44 0.22
CA GLY A 300 14.27 9.04 0.68
C GLY A 300 15.14 10.20 1.14
N LEU A 301 15.06 11.38 0.50
CA LEU A 301 16.00 12.48 0.73
C LEU A 301 15.37 13.67 1.47
N LEU A 302 14.07 13.96 1.26
CA LEU A 302 13.47 15.20 1.76
C LEU A 302 12.66 15.02 3.04
N VAL A 303 11.97 13.88 3.26
CA VAL A 303 11.09 13.68 4.43
C VAL A 303 11.86 13.93 5.73
N GLY A 304 12.99 13.28 5.94
CA GLY A 304 13.77 13.41 7.17
C GLY A 304 14.21 14.84 7.49
N PRO A 305 14.93 15.54 6.59
CA PRO A 305 15.35 16.93 6.80
C PRO A 305 14.18 17.90 6.99
N VAL A 306 13.10 17.75 6.24
CA VAL A 306 11.93 18.65 6.33
C VAL A 306 11.19 18.44 7.65
N VAL A 307 10.97 17.19 8.06
CA VAL A 307 10.35 16.86 9.36
C VAL A 307 11.17 17.40 10.53
N LYS A 308 12.49 17.27 10.49
CA LYS A 308 13.38 17.82 11.54
C LYS A 308 13.25 19.34 11.69
N ARG A 309 12.93 20.06 10.62
CA ARG A 309 12.80 21.54 10.64
C ARG A 309 11.40 22.03 10.94
N LEU A 310 10.38 21.37 10.38
CA LEU A 310 8.99 21.85 10.40
C LEU A 310 8.09 21.05 11.35
N GLY A 311 8.53 19.86 11.78
CA GLY A 311 7.69 18.88 12.49
C GLY A 311 6.71 18.16 11.56
N ASP A 312 6.19 17.01 12.02
CA ASP A 312 5.31 16.14 11.23
C ASP A 312 4.08 16.85 10.69
N ARG A 313 3.40 17.60 11.56
CA ARG A 313 2.14 18.27 11.19
C ARG A 313 2.30 19.29 10.08
N THR A 314 3.27 20.20 10.22
CA THR A 314 3.52 21.24 9.21
C THR A 314 3.99 20.60 7.91
N THR A 315 4.84 19.57 7.99
CA THR A 315 5.32 18.84 6.81
C THR A 315 4.18 18.16 6.07
N MET A 316 3.22 17.53 6.79
CA MET A 316 2.02 16.94 6.20
C MET A 316 1.19 18.00 5.44
N VAL A 317 0.93 19.14 6.08
CA VAL A 317 0.13 20.23 5.47
C VAL A 317 0.85 20.81 4.26
N VAL A 318 2.16 21.03 4.33
CA VAL A 318 2.98 21.48 3.20
C VAL A 318 2.89 20.47 2.05
N GLY A 319 3.07 19.17 2.32
CA GLY A 319 2.94 18.12 1.31
C GLY A 319 1.58 18.12 0.63
N LEU A 320 0.49 18.15 1.40
CA LEU A 320 -0.87 18.22 0.86
C LEU A 320 -1.12 19.49 0.04
N SER A 321 -0.60 20.64 0.49
CA SER A 321 -0.75 21.92 -0.21
C SER A 321 -0.02 21.93 -1.55
N PHE A 322 1.22 21.43 -1.59
CA PHE A 322 1.98 21.29 -2.82
C PHE A 322 1.34 20.27 -3.77
N GLY A 323 0.80 19.16 -3.24
CA GLY A 323 -0.01 18.23 -4.02
C GLY A 323 -1.21 18.88 -4.65
N ALA A 324 -1.98 19.67 -3.88
CA ALA A 324 -3.15 20.40 -4.38
C ALA A 324 -2.77 21.40 -5.50
N VAL A 325 -1.71 22.18 -5.30
CA VAL A 325 -1.18 23.12 -6.31
C VAL A 325 -0.72 22.37 -7.55
N GLY A 326 0.05 21.28 -7.38
CA GLY A 326 0.55 20.47 -8.49
C GLY A 326 -0.58 19.86 -9.32
N ILE A 327 -1.57 19.22 -8.66
CA ILE A 327 -2.74 18.64 -9.36
C ILE A 327 -3.56 19.72 -10.07
N ALA A 328 -3.79 20.88 -9.43
CA ALA A 328 -4.49 21.97 -10.07
C ALA A 328 -3.74 22.47 -11.33
N ALA A 329 -2.42 22.66 -11.22
CA ALA A 329 -1.58 23.06 -12.33
C ALA A 329 -1.58 22.02 -13.47
N MET A 330 -1.59 20.72 -13.16
CA MET A 330 -1.73 19.64 -14.15
C MET A 330 -3.09 19.72 -14.88
N GLY A 331 -4.18 19.93 -14.15
CA GLY A 331 -5.52 20.07 -14.74
C GLY A 331 -5.65 21.30 -15.64
N LEU A 332 -4.96 22.38 -15.31
CA LEU A 332 -4.96 23.63 -16.07
C LEU A 332 -3.95 23.68 -17.22
N ALA A 333 -2.98 22.76 -17.26
CA ALA A 333 -1.88 22.77 -18.20
C ALA A 333 -2.38 22.71 -19.68
N PRO A 334 -2.10 23.73 -20.50
CA PRO A 334 -2.51 23.73 -21.90
C PRO A 334 -1.64 22.84 -22.79
N THR A 335 -0.43 22.51 -22.34
CA THR A 335 0.55 21.71 -23.10
C THR A 335 1.13 20.61 -22.24
N GLY A 336 1.54 19.51 -22.87
CA GLY A 336 2.10 18.33 -22.17
C GLY A 336 3.35 18.65 -21.36
N TRP A 337 4.25 19.53 -21.84
CA TRP A 337 5.44 19.88 -21.07
C TRP A 337 5.14 20.72 -19.82
N LEU A 338 4.09 21.56 -19.83
CA LEU A 338 3.61 22.24 -18.62
C LEU A 338 2.97 21.27 -17.63
N PHE A 339 2.28 20.25 -18.14
CA PHE A 339 1.80 19.14 -17.31
C PHE A 339 2.97 18.42 -16.61
N VAL A 340 4.06 18.11 -17.35
CA VAL A 340 5.28 17.52 -16.76
C VAL A 340 5.91 18.47 -15.74
N ALA A 341 6.01 19.76 -16.04
CA ALA A 341 6.54 20.76 -15.09
C ALA A 341 5.72 20.85 -13.81
N ALA A 342 4.39 20.72 -13.89
CA ALA A 342 3.49 20.69 -12.72
C ALA A 342 3.69 19.45 -11.84
N MET A 343 4.34 18.41 -12.31
CA MET A 343 4.69 17.24 -11.50
C MET A 343 5.77 17.55 -10.44
N LEU A 344 6.60 18.58 -10.67
CA LEU A 344 7.62 18.98 -9.69
C LEU A 344 7.01 19.41 -8.33
N PRO A 345 6.07 20.39 -8.28
CA PRO A 345 5.38 20.66 -7.04
C PRO A 345 4.55 19.47 -6.55
N ASN A 346 3.91 18.70 -7.46
CA ASN A 346 3.13 17.53 -7.08
C ASN A 346 3.98 16.46 -6.37
N ALA A 347 5.24 16.27 -6.74
CA ALA A 347 6.12 15.29 -6.10
C ALA A 347 6.31 15.57 -4.59
N LEU A 348 6.24 16.83 -4.15
CA LEU A 348 6.31 17.18 -2.73
C LEU A 348 5.11 16.67 -1.92
N TRP A 349 4.04 16.21 -2.57
CA TRP A 349 2.96 15.48 -1.92
C TRP A 349 3.47 14.22 -1.21
N GLY A 350 4.54 13.59 -1.70
CA GLY A 350 5.23 12.47 -1.05
C GLY A 350 5.65 12.70 0.40
N LEU A 351 5.72 13.96 0.86
CA LEU A 351 5.94 14.32 2.25
C LEU A 351 4.75 14.01 3.16
N ALA A 352 3.52 13.98 2.63
CA ALA A 352 2.29 13.94 3.44
C ALA A 352 2.04 12.56 4.06
N MET A 353 2.24 11.47 3.31
CA MET A 353 1.92 10.12 3.78
C MET A 353 2.75 9.69 4.99
N PRO A 354 4.10 9.76 4.98
CA PRO A 354 4.92 9.34 6.12
C PRO A 354 4.63 10.16 7.37
N THR A 355 4.39 11.47 7.21
CA THR A 355 4.13 12.37 8.33
C THR A 355 2.73 12.19 8.91
N LEU A 356 1.72 11.93 8.08
CA LEU A 356 0.39 11.53 8.54
C LEU A 356 0.45 10.23 9.34
N GLN A 357 1.17 9.24 8.84
CA GLN A 357 1.37 7.95 9.51
C GLN A 357 2.07 8.14 10.87
N SER A 358 3.12 8.96 10.93
CA SER A 358 3.81 9.32 12.18
C SER A 358 2.87 9.97 13.19
N LEU A 359 2.04 10.93 12.76
CA LEU A 359 1.06 11.60 13.61
C LEU A 359 -0.01 10.64 14.16
N MET A 360 -0.44 9.64 13.37
CA MET A 360 -1.43 8.67 13.82
C MET A 360 -0.83 7.65 14.77
N THR A 361 0.36 7.11 14.47
CA THR A 361 1.05 6.14 15.34
C THR A 361 1.42 6.72 16.70
N GLY A 362 1.77 8.00 16.77
CA GLY A 362 2.06 8.69 18.03
C GLY A 362 0.83 8.92 18.94
N ARG A 363 -0.38 8.55 18.52
CA ARG A 363 -1.63 8.71 19.27
C ARG A 363 -2.26 7.40 19.77
N VAL A 364 -1.63 6.29 19.52
CA VAL A 364 -2.07 4.97 19.94
C VAL A 364 -0.97 4.26 20.72
N SER A 365 -1.35 3.32 21.57
CA SER A 365 -0.41 2.47 22.29
C SER A 365 0.29 1.48 21.35
N GLU A 366 1.42 0.93 21.77
CA GLU A 366 2.15 -0.08 20.98
C GLU A 366 1.28 -1.30 20.65
N SER A 367 0.39 -1.70 21.54
CA SER A 367 -0.53 -2.82 21.34
C SER A 367 -1.63 -2.53 20.32
N GLU A 368 -1.94 -1.27 20.02
CA GLU A 368 -2.98 -0.84 19.09
C GLU A 368 -2.44 -0.51 17.69
N GLN A 369 -1.11 -0.44 17.51
CA GLN A 369 -0.51 -0.07 16.22
C GLN A 369 -0.95 -1.00 15.07
N GLY A 370 -1.08 -2.30 15.33
CA GLY A 370 -1.60 -3.24 14.34
C GLY A 370 -3.04 -2.95 13.92
N GLN A 371 -3.89 -2.55 14.88
CA GLN A 371 -5.28 -2.16 14.60
C GLN A 371 -5.33 -0.83 13.84
N LEU A 372 -4.45 0.12 14.16
CA LEU A 372 -4.33 1.38 13.43
C LEU A 372 -3.94 1.14 11.97
N GLN A 373 -2.96 0.29 11.71
CA GLN A 373 -2.59 -0.07 10.31
C GLN A 373 -3.76 -0.69 9.57
N GLY A 374 -4.49 -1.61 10.21
CA GLY A 374 -5.70 -2.19 9.63
C GLY A 374 -6.78 -1.14 9.35
N ALA A 375 -6.98 -0.17 10.24
CA ALA A 375 -7.92 0.93 10.05
C ALA A 375 -7.51 1.84 8.88
N ASN A 376 -6.23 2.21 8.80
CA ASN A 376 -5.68 3.02 7.72
C ASN A 376 -5.83 2.33 6.37
N ASN A 377 -5.52 1.03 6.29
CA ASN A 377 -5.70 0.24 5.07
C ASN A 377 -7.18 0.15 4.66
N SER A 378 -8.09 0.00 5.63
CA SER A 378 -9.53 -0.01 5.35
C SER A 378 -10.01 1.33 4.79
N VAL A 379 -9.56 2.46 5.37
CA VAL A 379 -9.87 3.81 4.89
C VAL A 379 -9.32 4.02 3.48
N ALA A 380 -8.07 3.64 3.23
CA ALA A 380 -7.43 3.72 1.91
C ALA A 380 -8.18 2.89 0.86
N SER A 381 -8.62 1.67 1.23
CA SER A 381 -9.38 0.80 0.32
C SER A 381 -10.76 1.35 0.00
N ILE A 382 -11.47 1.94 0.98
CA ILE A 382 -12.76 2.61 0.74
C ILE A 382 -12.56 3.78 -0.23
N ALA A 383 -11.50 4.58 -0.06
CA ALA A 383 -11.13 5.62 -1.01
C ALA A 383 -10.82 5.04 -2.40
N GLY A 384 -10.10 3.90 -2.45
CA GLY A 384 -9.75 3.17 -3.68
C GLY A 384 -10.96 2.61 -4.44
N ILE A 385 -12.09 2.41 -3.76
CA ILE A 385 -13.37 2.03 -4.41
C ILE A 385 -14.13 3.28 -4.86
N ALA A 386 -14.30 4.24 -3.96
CA ALA A 386 -15.16 5.40 -4.21
C ALA A 386 -14.55 6.38 -5.22
N SER A 387 -13.24 6.64 -5.13
CA SER A 387 -12.55 7.64 -5.92
C SER A 387 -12.53 7.34 -7.42
N PRO A 388 -12.14 6.13 -7.89
CA PRO A 388 -12.14 5.84 -9.31
C PRO A 388 -13.52 5.92 -9.95
N LEU A 389 -14.58 5.49 -9.24
CA LEU A 389 -15.96 5.64 -9.70
C LEU A 389 -16.33 7.10 -9.85
N PHE A 390 -16.01 7.92 -8.84
CA PHE A 390 -16.31 9.35 -8.84
C PHE A 390 -15.54 10.09 -9.94
N PHE A 391 -14.21 9.95 -9.99
CA PHE A 391 -13.40 10.66 -10.97
C PHE A 391 -13.59 10.13 -12.39
N GLY A 392 -13.87 8.84 -12.56
CA GLY A 392 -14.23 8.26 -13.84
C GLY A 392 -15.55 8.85 -14.39
N ALA A 393 -16.57 9.03 -13.52
CA ALA A 393 -17.82 9.67 -13.88
C ALA A 393 -17.63 11.17 -14.20
N VAL A 394 -16.86 11.89 -13.37
CA VAL A 394 -16.53 13.31 -13.61
C VAL A 394 -15.80 13.47 -14.95
N TYR A 395 -14.84 12.61 -15.24
CA TYR A 395 -14.10 12.65 -16.50
C TYR A 395 -15.03 12.37 -17.69
N SER A 396 -15.82 11.30 -17.61
CA SER A 396 -16.82 10.97 -18.65
C SER A 396 -17.80 12.11 -18.93
N ALA A 397 -18.19 12.86 -17.89
CA ALA A 397 -19.02 14.04 -18.02
C ALA A 397 -18.29 15.26 -18.65
N SER A 398 -16.95 15.22 -18.72
CA SER A 398 -16.11 16.30 -19.25
C SER A 398 -15.66 16.08 -20.70
N VAL A 399 -15.92 14.89 -21.27
CA VAL A 399 -15.47 14.47 -22.61
C VAL A 399 -16.66 14.14 -23.50
N GLY A 400 -16.47 14.17 -24.80
CA GLY A 400 -17.50 13.85 -25.80
C GLY A 400 -18.03 15.06 -26.57
N SER A 401 -18.97 14.83 -27.46
CA SER A 401 -19.53 15.86 -28.37
C SER A 401 -20.44 16.88 -27.68
N ALA A 402 -21.00 16.53 -26.50
CA ALA A 402 -21.85 17.42 -25.70
C ALA A 402 -21.51 17.22 -24.21
N PRO A 403 -20.37 17.74 -23.75
CA PRO A 403 -19.94 17.53 -22.37
C PRO A 403 -20.84 18.30 -21.40
N ILE A 404 -21.22 17.66 -20.29
CA ILE A 404 -21.97 18.29 -19.19
C ILE A 404 -21.06 19.28 -18.45
N LEU A 405 -19.77 18.91 -18.28
CA LEU A 405 -18.76 19.77 -17.70
C LEU A 405 -17.90 20.33 -18.83
N PRO A 406 -17.79 21.67 -18.94
CA PRO A 406 -17.16 22.32 -20.11
C PRO A 406 -15.62 22.23 -20.12
N PHE A 407 -15.01 21.59 -19.12
CA PHE A 407 -13.56 21.59 -18.97
C PHE A 407 -13.01 20.19 -18.68
N ILE A 408 -12.17 19.67 -19.57
CA ILE A 408 -11.59 18.33 -19.49
C ILE A 408 -10.74 18.11 -18.21
N GLY A 409 -10.13 19.15 -17.67
CA GLY A 409 -9.36 19.13 -16.43
C GLY A 409 -10.19 19.16 -15.14
N SER A 410 -11.53 19.12 -15.21
CA SER A 410 -12.44 19.24 -14.05
C SER A 410 -12.12 18.21 -12.97
N ALA A 411 -11.79 16.97 -13.33
CA ALA A 411 -11.43 15.92 -12.37
C ALA A 411 -10.19 16.29 -11.54
N PHE A 412 -9.18 16.89 -12.18
CA PHE A 412 -7.96 17.36 -11.52
C PHE A 412 -8.25 18.53 -10.56
N LEU A 413 -9.08 19.49 -10.97
CA LEU A 413 -9.44 20.62 -10.11
C LEU A 413 -10.23 20.18 -8.88
N ILE A 414 -11.13 19.22 -9.03
CA ILE A 414 -11.86 18.65 -7.89
C ILE A 414 -10.91 17.91 -6.96
N ALA A 415 -9.98 17.11 -7.48
CA ALA A 415 -8.98 16.42 -6.67
C ALA A 415 -8.06 17.40 -5.92
N ALA A 416 -7.67 18.49 -6.57
CA ALA A 416 -6.92 19.57 -5.93
C ALA A 416 -7.71 20.21 -4.77
N ALA A 417 -9.00 20.46 -4.95
CA ALA A 417 -9.88 20.98 -3.89
C ALA A 417 -10.02 19.99 -2.73
N VAL A 418 -10.11 18.69 -3.02
CA VAL A 418 -10.14 17.63 -2.01
C VAL A 418 -8.85 17.63 -1.19
N LEU A 419 -7.67 17.72 -1.83
CA LEU A 419 -6.40 17.81 -1.12
C LEU A 419 -6.25 19.09 -0.30
N ALA A 420 -6.67 20.23 -0.86
CA ALA A 420 -6.67 21.50 -0.14
C ALA A 420 -7.55 21.42 1.12
N SER A 421 -8.73 20.78 1.03
CA SER A 421 -9.59 20.50 2.18
C SER A 421 -8.90 19.61 3.21
N GLY A 422 -8.17 18.59 2.75
CA GLY A 422 -7.32 17.75 3.60
C GLY A 422 -6.21 18.53 4.31
N ALA A 423 -5.56 19.47 3.61
CA ALA A 423 -4.55 20.36 4.19
C ALA A 423 -5.14 21.27 5.28
N LEU A 424 -6.30 21.88 5.02
CA LEU A 424 -7.01 22.71 5.99
C LEU A 424 -7.43 21.92 7.23
N LEU A 425 -8.01 20.74 7.03
CA LEU A 425 -8.39 19.85 8.12
C LEU A 425 -7.15 19.40 8.93
N GLY A 426 -6.08 19.02 8.27
CA GLY A 426 -4.80 18.65 8.91
C GLY A 426 -4.19 19.81 9.70
N TRP A 427 -4.35 21.05 9.21
CA TRP A 427 -3.92 22.24 9.95
C TRP A 427 -4.73 22.47 11.22
N THR A 428 -6.02 22.16 11.24
CA THR A 428 -6.89 22.36 12.40
C THR A 428 -6.82 21.19 13.40
N ALA A 429 -6.72 19.96 12.91
CA ALA A 429 -6.79 18.73 13.70
C ALA A 429 -5.71 18.57 14.80
N GLY A 430 -4.64 19.33 14.77
CA GLY A 430 -3.54 19.23 15.74
C GLY A 430 -3.56 20.26 16.87
N ARG A 431 -4.50 21.20 16.86
CA ARG A 431 -4.53 22.29 17.89
C ARG A 431 -5.04 21.85 19.25
N GLY A 432 -5.71 20.69 19.36
CA GLY A 432 -6.31 20.18 20.58
C GLY A 432 -5.54 19.04 21.29
N ALA A 433 -4.50 18.48 20.68
CA ALA A 433 -3.74 17.38 21.29
C ALA A 433 -2.67 17.95 22.25
N ARG A 434 -2.91 17.83 23.56
CA ARG A 434 -1.84 17.94 24.56
C ARG A 434 -0.74 16.96 24.20
N ALA A 435 0.53 17.40 24.34
CA ALA A 435 1.69 16.51 24.26
C ALA A 435 1.46 15.28 25.15
N PRO A 436 1.92 14.08 24.76
CA PRO A 436 1.84 12.91 25.63
C PRO A 436 2.45 13.31 26.97
N VAL A 437 1.69 13.10 28.05
CA VAL A 437 2.22 13.18 29.40
C VAL A 437 3.27 12.07 29.46
N LEU A 438 4.53 12.45 29.28
CA LEU A 438 5.66 11.61 29.67
C LEU A 438 5.44 11.34 31.15
N ASP A 439 5.10 10.11 31.48
CA ASP A 439 4.98 9.63 32.86
C ASP A 439 6.33 9.89 33.54
N LYS A 440 6.41 11.00 34.31
CA LYS A 440 7.61 11.39 35.05
C LYS A 440 7.82 10.52 36.28
N ASP A 441 6.94 9.57 36.50
CA ASP A 441 6.98 8.70 37.71
C ASP A 441 7.75 7.38 37.48
N ALA A 442 8.33 7.17 36.26
CA ALA A 442 9.18 6.00 35.98
C ALA A 442 10.68 6.20 36.34
N THR A 443 11.06 7.34 36.91
CA THR A 443 12.45 7.60 37.34
C THR A 443 12.53 7.87 38.86
N GLY A 444 11.67 7.25 39.62
CA GLY A 444 11.70 7.29 41.09
C GLY A 444 11.95 5.90 41.65
N GLN A 445 13.16 5.42 41.66
CA GLN A 445 13.95 4.73 42.71
C GLN A 445 15.12 3.97 42.07
#